data_d71c46ca6c1e5becd29e2e30c9ceb912
#
_entry.id   d71c46ca6c1e5becd29e2e30c9ceb912
#
_cell.length_a   1.000
_cell.length_b   1.000
_cell.length_c   1.000
_cell.angle_alpha   90.00
_cell.angle_beta   90.00
_cell.angle_gamma   90.00
#
_symmetry.space_group_name_H-M   'P 1'
#
loop_
_entity.id
_entity.type
_entity.pdbx_description
1 polymer ?
#
loop_
_entity_poly.entity_id
_entity_poly.type
_entity_poly.pdbx_seq_one_letter_code
_entity_poly.pdbx_strand_id
1 'polypeptide(L)'
;LSSSSAASDVYKRQGRGDLVIAVGGGVVGDLAGFAASIYMRGIDFINCPTTTLSMIDSSIGGKTAVDLGDTKNIVGAFWQPKLVIVDPDTLSTLPRRHFINGLAEAVKASLLADPELFAIFENGDVDAQIGEIICRSLRFKKNIVEQDETEQGMRKALNFGHTIGHGIEAVKGIKGRRTVGLYHGECVALGMLPMIESKALQKRVRAVYRRLGLPTRTTYDKEKVLAEMLHDKKAQSGQITIIKVPGLGCWRAETIPVEGLRPLLGIEE
;
A
#
# COMPACT_ATOMS: atom_id res chain seq x y z
N LEU A 1 24.09 12.90 -15.27
CA LEU A 1 24.29 11.45 -15.31
C LEU A 1 25.75 11.20 -15.65
N SER A 2 26.45 10.52 -14.73
CA SER A 2 27.87 10.25 -14.91
C SER A 2 28.10 9.39 -16.16
N SER A 3 29.22 9.59 -16.81
CA SER A 3 29.75 8.79 -17.95
C SER A 3 29.80 7.27 -17.66
N SER A 4 29.63 6.85 -16.42
CA SER A 4 29.71 5.46 -15.99
C SER A 4 28.55 4.58 -16.48
N SER A 5 27.32 5.11 -16.62
CA SER A 5 26.18 4.32 -17.13
C SER A 5 26.32 4.05 -18.63
N ALA A 6 26.68 5.07 -19.41
CA ALA A 6 26.92 4.89 -20.85
C ALA A 6 28.12 3.94 -21.13
N ALA A 7 29.20 4.05 -20.33
CA ALA A 7 30.32 3.13 -20.43
C ALA A 7 29.95 1.69 -20.04
N SER A 8 29.07 1.50 -19.06
CA SER A 8 28.54 0.18 -18.68
C SER A 8 27.73 -0.46 -19.81
N ASP A 9 26.90 0.32 -20.51
CA ASP A 9 26.11 -0.15 -21.65
C ASP A 9 26.97 -0.65 -22.81
N VAL A 10 27.99 0.12 -23.18
CA VAL A 10 28.92 -0.27 -24.24
C VAL A 10 29.66 -1.55 -23.87
N TYR A 11 30.09 -1.67 -22.61
CA TYR A 11 30.85 -2.84 -22.15
C TYR A 11 29.99 -4.10 -22.06
N LYS A 12 28.74 -3.98 -21.56
CA LYS A 12 27.82 -5.11 -21.37
C LYS A 12 26.94 -5.39 -22.58
N ARG A 13 27.03 -4.57 -23.65
CA ARG A 13 26.22 -4.67 -24.87
C ARG A 13 24.71 -4.69 -24.60
N GLN A 14 24.28 -4.02 -23.54
CA GLN A 14 22.86 -3.89 -23.21
C GLN A 14 22.13 -3.00 -24.22
N GLY A 15 20.92 -3.38 -24.59
CA GLY A 15 20.11 -2.70 -25.60
C GLY A 15 18.65 -2.57 -25.21
N ARG A 16 17.83 -1.96 -26.06
CA ARG A 16 16.40 -1.78 -25.82
C ARG A 16 15.60 -3.07 -25.79
N GLY A 17 16.15 -4.16 -26.30
CA GLY A 17 15.52 -5.49 -26.25
C GLY A 17 15.81 -6.27 -24.97
N ASP A 18 16.62 -5.70 -24.07
CA ASP A 18 16.88 -6.33 -22.79
C ASP A 18 15.72 -6.16 -21.81
N LEU A 19 15.72 -6.99 -20.79
CA LEU A 19 14.65 -7.11 -19.83
C LEU A 19 15.21 -6.99 -18.40
N VAL A 20 14.52 -6.22 -17.55
CA VAL A 20 14.80 -6.20 -16.11
C VAL A 20 13.88 -7.22 -15.42
N ILE A 21 14.45 -8.07 -14.57
CA ILE A 21 13.67 -8.97 -13.71
C ILE A 21 13.88 -8.52 -12.25
N ALA A 22 12.81 -8.04 -11.63
CA ALA A 22 12.77 -7.61 -10.23
C ALA A 22 12.32 -8.78 -9.35
N VAL A 23 13.22 -9.32 -8.55
CA VAL A 23 12.90 -10.39 -7.59
C VAL A 23 13.06 -9.85 -6.17
N GLY A 24 11.96 -9.64 -5.46
CA GLY A 24 12.02 -9.09 -4.10
C GLY A 24 10.70 -8.52 -3.59
N GLY A 25 10.78 -7.73 -2.52
CA GLY A 25 9.66 -6.99 -1.97
C GLY A 25 9.33 -5.72 -2.76
N GLY A 26 8.38 -4.91 -2.26
CA GLY A 26 7.91 -3.69 -2.94
C GLY A 26 9.03 -2.73 -3.34
N VAL A 27 9.99 -2.46 -2.45
CA VAL A 27 11.14 -1.56 -2.73
C VAL A 27 11.95 -2.03 -3.94
N VAL A 28 12.16 -3.36 -4.08
CA VAL A 28 12.89 -3.91 -5.23
C VAL A 28 12.09 -3.74 -6.52
N GLY A 29 10.78 -4.01 -6.48
CA GLY A 29 9.88 -3.82 -7.62
C GLY A 29 9.81 -2.36 -8.07
N ASP A 30 9.65 -1.44 -7.11
CA ASP A 30 9.56 0.00 -7.37
C ASP A 30 10.86 0.56 -7.97
N LEU A 31 12.01 0.24 -7.36
CA LEU A 31 13.32 0.66 -7.85
C LEU A 31 13.61 0.11 -9.25
N ALA A 32 13.38 -1.19 -9.45
CA ALA A 32 13.66 -1.86 -10.72
C ALA A 32 12.72 -1.35 -11.83
N GLY A 33 11.44 -1.19 -11.53
CA GLY A 33 10.46 -0.65 -12.47
C GLY A 33 10.76 0.81 -12.84
N PHE A 34 11.13 1.64 -11.85
CA PHE A 34 11.55 3.02 -12.13
C PHE A 34 12.84 3.06 -12.96
N ALA A 35 13.85 2.26 -12.61
CA ALA A 35 15.08 2.15 -13.42
C ALA A 35 14.78 1.71 -14.86
N ALA A 36 13.90 0.71 -15.03
CA ALA A 36 13.47 0.26 -16.36
C ALA A 36 12.76 1.38 -17.14
N SER A 37 11.97 2.22 -16.48
CA SER A 37 11.22 3.31 -17.11
C SER A 37 12.12 4.39 -17.71
N ILE A 38 13.28 4.64 -17.11
CA ILE A 38 14.22 5.69 -17.55
C ILE A 38 15.39 5.15 -18.39
N TYR A 39 15.73 3.86 -18.25
CA TYR A 39 16.81 3.25 -19.00
C TYR A 39 16.47 3.22 -20.48
N MET A 40 17.33 3.76 -21.32
CA MET A 40 17.15 3.88 -22.79
C MET A 40 15.78 4.45 -23.24
N ARG A 41 15.13 5.25 -22.41
CA ARG A 41 13.76 5.81 -22.53
C ARG A 41 12.65 4.78 -22.33
N GLY A 42 12.94 3.71 -21.62
CA GLY A 42 12.03 2.65 -21.26
C GLY A 42 12.42 1.31 -21.86
N ILE A 43 12.61 0.34 -21.00
CA ILE A 43 12.74 -1.08 -21.34
C ILE A 43 11.72 -1.88 -20.56
N ASP A 44 11.44 -3.08 -21.01
CA ASP A 44 10.49 -3.97 -20.33
C ASP A 44 11.03 -4.47 -18.99
N PHE A 45 10.12 -4.76 -18.06
CA PHE A 45 10.47 -5.44 -16.82
C PHE A 45 9.42 -6.48 -16.41
N ILE A 46 9.88 -7.48 -15.66
CA ILE A 46 9.07 -8.51 -15.01
C ILE A 46 9.20 -8.31 -13.50
N ASN A 47 8.06 -8.37 -12.78
CA ASN A 47 8.04 -8.29 -11.34
C ASN A 47 7.77 -9.67 -10.72
N CYS A 48 8.68 -10.14 -9.85
CA CYS A 48 8.57 -11.37 -9.09
C CYS A 48 8.49 -11.02 -7.59
N PRO A 49 7.32 -10.64 -7.06
CA PRO A 49 7.17 -10.22 -5.69
C PRO A 49 7.41 -11.39 -4.71
N THR A 50 8.16 -11.13 -3.63
CA THR A 50 8.51 -12.13 -2.61
C THR A 50 8.05 -11.76 -1.20
N THR A 51 7.23 -10.70 -1.06
CA THR A 51 6.61 -10.35 0.22
C THR A 51 5.09 -10.30 0.05
N THR A 52 4.35 -10.58 1.11
CA THR A 52 2.89 -10.54 1.10
C THR A 52 2.37 -9.18 0.60
N LEU A 53 2.98 -8.08 1.06
CA LEU A 53 2.60 -6.73 0.62
C LEU A 53 2.79 -6.54 -0.88
N SER A 54 3.91 -6.99 -1.43
CA SER A 54 4.16 -6.84 -2.86
C SER A 54 3.28 -7.77 -3.70
N MET A 55 3.01 -9.00 -3.24
CA MET A 55 2.11 -9.92 -3.93
C MET A 55 0.67 -9.40 -4.00
N ILE A 56 0.19 -8.82 -2.90
CA ILE A 56 -1.20 -8.37 -2.78
C ILE A 56 -1.42 -7.00 -3.43
N ASP A 57 -0.41 -6.12 -3.36
CA ASP A 57 -0.60 -4.71 -3.73
C ASP A 57 0.47 -4.17 -4.68
N SER A 58 1.72 -3.95 -4.24
CA SER A 58 2.64 -3.06 -4.97
C SER A 58 3.13 -3.59 -6.32
N SER A 59 3.05 -4.91 -6.59
CA SER A 59 3.53 -5.50 -7.84
C SER A 59 2.72 -5.16 -9.08
N ILE A 60 1.49 -4.66 -8.93
CA ILE A 60 0.61 -4.29 -10.05
C ILE A 60 0.14 -2.84 -9.93
N GLY A 61 -0.20 -2.24 -11.08
CA GLY A 61 -0.71 -0.88 -11.15
C GLY A 61 0.32 0.15 -11.57
N GLY A 62 1.56 -0.28 -11.88
CA GLY A 62 2.57 0.52 -12.56
C GLY A 62 3.16 1.68 -11.77
N LYS A 63 2.79 1.89 -10.52
CA LYS A 63 3.42 2.91 -9.66
C LYS A 63 4.82 2.43 -9.30
N THR A 64 5.85 3.07 -9.86
CA THR A 64 7.25 2.78 -9.58
C THR A 64 7.94 4.06 -9.14
N ALA A 65 8.69 4.01 -8.05
CA ALA A 65 9.29 5.22 -7.49
C ALA A 65 10.48 4.91 -6.58
N VAL A 66 11.20 5.95 -6.24
CA VAL A 66 12.28 5.95 -5.26
C VAL A 66 12.12 7.13 -4.30
N ASP A 67 12.66 6.96 -3.10
CA ASP A 67 12.74 8.02 -2.12
C ASP A 67 13.81 9.04 -2.50
N LEU A 68 13.57 10.30 -2.20
CA LEU A 68 14.56 11.37 -2.36
C LEU A 68 14.67 12.15 -1.05
N GLY A 69 15.80 12.02 -0.38
CA GLY A 69 16.00 12.55 0.96
C GLY A 69 15.02 11.91 1.96
N ASP A 70 14.27 12.74 2.66
CA ASP A 70 13.26 12.28 3.63
C ASP A 70 11.87 12.09 3.01
N THR A 71 11.70 12.35 1.70
CA THR A 71 10.41 12.25 1.03
C THR A 71 10.28 10.92 0.29
N LYS A 72 9.30 10.12 0.70
CA LYS A 72 9.03 8.80 0.12
C LYS A 72 8.37 8.92 -1.26
N ASN A 73 8.77 8.03 -2.17
CA ASN A 73 8.15 7.81 -3.48
C ASN A 73 7.93 9.08 -4.32
N ILE A 74 8.79 10.11 -4.14
CA ILE A 74 8.59 11.42 -4.78
C ILE A 74 9.10 11.44 -6.23
N VAL A 75 10.07 10.60 -6.56
CA VAL A 75 10.62 10.49 -7.90
C VAL A 75 10.22 9.15 -8.49
N GLY A 76 9.39 9.15 -9.52
CA GLY A 76 8.88 7.91 -10.08
C GLY A 76 8.17 8.10 -11.41
N ALA A 77 7.66 6.99 -11.93
CA ALA A 77 6.91 6.92 -13.16
C ALA A 77 5.78 5.89 -13.07
N PHE A 78 4.75 6.04 -13.88
CA PHE A 78 3.84 4.95 -14.17
C PHE A 78 4.47 4.05 -15.24
N TRP A 79 4.98 2.87 -14.83
CA TRP A 79 5.60 1.90 -15.70
C TRP A 79 5.09 0.51 -15.41
N GLN A 80 4.27 -0.03 -16.32
CA GLN A 80 3.63 -1.32 -16.12
C GLN A 80 4.61 -2.47 -16.36
N PRO A 81 4.67 -3.48 -15.46
CA PRO A 81 5.41 -4.71 -15.75
C PRO A 81 4.75 -5.47 -16.90
N LYS A 82 5.55 -6.08 -17.78
CA LYS A 82 5.05 -6.97 -18.83
C LYS A 82 4.44 -8.25 -18.27
N LEU A 83 4.97 -8.67 -17.12
CA LEU A 83 4.50 -9.88 -16.42
C LEU A 83 4.74 -9.69 -14.92
N VAL A 84 3.81 -10.20 -14.11
CA VAL A 84 3.99 -10.36 -12.67
C VAL A 84 3.90 -11.85 -12.35
N ILE A 85 4.96 -12.41 -11.78
CA ILE A 85 5.03 -13.82 -11.40
C ILE A 85 4.90 -13.91 -9.89
N VAL A 86 3.74 -14.38 -9.42
CA VAL A 86 3.43 -14.50 -8.00
C VAL A 86 3.52 -15.98 -7.59
N ASP A 87 4.51 -16.28 -6.77
CA ASP A 87 4.73 -17.62 -6.20
C ASP A 87 4.60 -17.54 -4.68
N PRO A 88 3.46 -17.97 -4.11
CA PRO A 88 3.23 -17.94 -2.67
C PRO A 88 4.22 -18.76 -1.85
N ASP A 89 4.88 -19.75 -2.41
CA ASP A 89 5.85 -20.59 -1.71
C ASP A 89 7.07 -19.78 -1.24
N THR A 90 7.39 -18.68 -1.92
CA THR A 90 8.45 -17.75 -1.52
C THR A 90 8.17 -17.07 -0.17
N LEU A 91 6.90 -17.07 0.31
CA LEU A 91 6.53 -16.53 1.62
C LEU A 91 6.98 -17.43 2.78
N SER A 92 7.38 -18.67 2.52
CA SER A 92 7.82 -19.63 3.56
C SER A 92 9.00 -19.11 4.38
N THR A 93 9.85 -18.27 3.81
CA THR A 93 11.00 -17.66 4.49
C THR A 93 10.75 -16.23 4.95
N LEU A 94 9.57 -15.69 4.69
CA LEU A 94 9.25 -14.30 5.05
C LEU A 94 8.99 -14.18 6.56
N PRO A 95 9.66 -13.26 7.29
CA PRO A 95 9.40 -13.07 8.70
C PRO A 95 7.93 -12.75 8.97
N ARG A 96 7.34 -13.37 10.01
CA ARG A 96 5.89 -13.30 10.30
C ARG A 96 5.32 -11.88 10.34
N ARG A 97 6.05 -10.91 10.85
CA ARG A 97 5.60 -9.50 10.89
C ARG A 97 5.45 -8.92 9.49
N HIS A 98 6.35 -9.23 8.55
CA HIS A 98 6.22 -8.80 7.17
C HIS A 98 5.05 -9.49 6.46
N PHE A 99 4.83 -10.78 6.76
CA PHE A 99 3.67 -11.51 6.27
C PHE A 99 2.37 -10.83 6.70
N ILE A 100 2.22 -10.57 8.00
CA ILE A 100 1.04 -9.91 8.58
C ILE A 100 0.89 -8.48 8.05
N ASN A 101 1.99 -7.75 7.89
CA ASN A 101 1.98 -6.39 7.37
C ASN A 101 1.30 -6.32 5.99
N GLY A 102 1.59 -7.24 5.09
CA GLY A 102 0.95 -7.29 3.77
C GLY A 102 -0.54 -7.64 3.83
N LEU A 103 -0.98 -8.44 4.80
CA LEU A 103 -2.38 -8.80 4.96
C LEU A 103 -3.30 -7.60 5.25
N ALA A 104 -2.77 -6.49 5.76
CA ALA A 104 -3.55 -5.27 5.95
C ALA A 104 -4.17 -4.77 4.64
N GLU A 105 -3.44 -4.89 3.52
CA GLU A 105 -3.93 -4.53 2.19
C GLU A 105 -5.00 -5.51 1.68
N ALA A 106 -4.88 -6.80 1.99
CA ALA A 106 -5.94 -7.76 1.67
C ALA A 106 -7.21 -7.52 2.50
N VAL A 107 -7.06 -7.17 3.79
CA VAL A 107 -8.21 -6.73 4.61
C VAL A 107 -8.83 -5.47 4.02
N LYS A 108 -8.03 -4.51 3.54
CA LYS A 108 -8.53 -3.33 2.83
C LYS A 108 -9.39 -3.74 1.62
N ALA A 109 -8.87 -4.59 0.75
CA ALA A 109 -9.59 -5.09 -0.43
C ALA A 109 -10.92 -5.76 -0.05
N SER A 110 -10.91 -6.58 1.00
CA SER A 110 -12.11 -7.26 1.49
C SER A 110 -13.19 -6.30 2.00
N LEU A 111 -12.79 -5.27 2.71
CA LEU A 111 -13.71 -4.24 3.23
C LEU A 111 -14.33 -3.39 2.12
N LEU A 112 -13.58 -3.15 1.05
CA LEU A 112 -14.03 -2.33 -0.07
C LEU A 112 -14.96 -3.10 -1.03
N ALA A 113 -14.73 -4.40 -1.27
CA ALA A 113 -15.43 -5.08 -2.36
C ALA A 113 -15.65 -6.59 -2.20
N ASP A 114 -15.02 -7.29 -1.24
CA ASP A 114 -15.09 -8.75 -1.17
C ASP A 114 -15.45 -9.27 0.23
N PRO A 115 -16.76 -9.37 0.55
CA PRO A 115 -17.22 -9.92 1.83
C PRO A 115 -16.79 -11.37 2.09
N GLU A 116 -16.61 -12.20 1.05
CA GLU A 116 -16.15 -13.58 1.20
C GLU A 116 -14.68 -13.61 1.62
N LEU A 117 -13.84 -12.75 1.03
CA LEU A 117 -12.45 -12.56 1.48
C LEU A 117 -12.41 -12.11 2.95
N PHE A 118 -13.33 -11.22 3.35
CA PHE A 118 -13.42 -10.81 4.76
C PHE A 118 -13.78 -11.99 5.67
N ALA A 119 -14.67 -12.88 5.24
CA ALA A 119 -15.03 -14.08 5.99
C ALA A 119 -13.82 -15.04 6.20
N ILE A 120 -12.88 -15.11 5.25
CA ILE A 120 -11.62 -15.85 5.45
C ILE A 120 -10.84 -15.26 6.63
N PHE A 121 -10.75 -13.93 6.75
CA PHE A 121 -10.07 -13.30 7.87
C PHE A 121 -10.78 -13.49 9.20
N GLU A 122 -12.11 -13.60 9.20
CA GLU A 122 -12.88 -13.83 10.42
C GLU A 122 -12.79 -15.28 10.91
N ASN A 123 -12.87 -16.25 10.02
CA ASN A 123 -13.14 -17.63 10.39
C ASN A 123 -12.18 -18.66 9.77
N GLY A 124 -11.52 -18.32 8.64
CA GLY A 124 -10.68 -19.24 7.88
C GLY A 124 -9.26 -19.41 8.44
N ASP A 125 -8.51 -20.32 7.88
CA ASP A 125 -7.07 -20.45 8.10
C ASP A 125 -6.33 -19.58 7.07
N VAL A 126 -5.80 -18.46 7.52
CA VAL A 126 -5.14 -17.46 6.65
C VAL A 126 -3.85 -18.01 6.04
N ASP A 127 -3.12 -18.84 6.76
CA ASP A 127 -1.87 -19.40 6.25
C ASP A 127 -2.16 -20.45 5.17
N ALA A 128 -3.11 -21.34 5.42
CA ALA A 128 -3.53 -22.34 4.43
C ALA A 128 -4.21 -21.73 3.20
N GLN A 129 -4.86 -20.56 3.36
CA GLN A 129 -5.63 -19.90 2.29
C GLN A 129 -4.88 -18.72 1.67
N ILE A 130 -3.57 -18.59 1.89
CA ILE A 130 -2.81 -17.42 1.43
C ILE A 130 -2.87 -17.23 -0.10
N GLY A 131 -2.84 -18.32 -0.86
CA GLY A 131 -2.97 -18.26 -2.32
C GLY A 131 -4.30 -17.67 -2.78
N GLU A 132 -5.40 -18.05 -2.13
CA GLU A 132 -6.74 -17.51 -2.41
C GLU A 132 -6.83 -16.03 -2.02
N ILE A 133 -6.29 -15.65 -0.86
CA ILE A 133 -6.24 -14.26 -0.39
C ILE A 133 -5.49 -13.38 -1.39
N ILE A 134 -4.33 -13.83 -1.88
CA ILE A 134 -3.54 -13.11 -2.88
C ILE A 134 -4.33 -12.98 -4.18
N CYS A 135 -4.89 -14.07 -4.67
CA CYS A 135 -5.63 -14.08 -5.93
C CYS A 135 -6.84 -13.12 -5.91
N ARG A 136 -7.64 -13.14 -4.83
CA ARG A 136 -8.79 -12.24 -4.67
C ARG A 136 -8.35 -10.78 -4.57
N SER A 137 -7.31 -10.50 -3.82
CA SER A 137 -6.76 -9.14 -3.68
C SER A 137 -6.26 -8.59 -5.02
N LEU A 138 -5.53 -9.40 -5.77
CA LEU A 138 -5.04 -9.04 -7.10
C LEU A 138 -6.17 -8.81 -8.10
N ARG A 139 -7.20 -9.64 -8.12
CA ARG A 139 -8.40 -9.45 -8.96
C ARG A 139 -9.09 -8.13 -8.66
N PHE A 140 -9.28 -7.82 -7.37
CA PHE A 140 -9.86 -6.54 -6.97
C PHE A 140 -9.01 -5.36 -7.46
N LYS A 141 -7.71 -5.38 -7.19
CA LYS A 141 -6.81 -4.29 -7.59
C LYS A 141 -6.71 -4.16 -9.10
N LYS A 142 -6.59 -5.28 -9.82
CA LYS A 142 -6.58 -5.30 -11.29
C LYS A 142 -7.82 -4.61 -11.86
N ASN A 143 -9.01 -4.98 -11.39
CA ASN A 143 -10.26 -4.40 -11.86
C ASN A 143 -10.32 -2.88 -11.67
N ILE A 144 -9.78 -2.37 -10.58
CA ILE A 144 -9.69 -0.93 -10.32
C ILE A 144 -8.67 -0.25 -11.24
N VAL A 145 -7.48 -0.84 -11.39
CA VAL A 145 -6.40 -0.27 -12.20
C VAL A 145 -6.76 -0.22 -13.67
N GLU A 146 -7.41 -1.25 -14.20
CA GLU A 146 -7.86 -1.29 -15.60
C GLU A 146 -8.91 -0.22 -15.92
N GLN A 147 -9.69 0.22 -14.93
CA GLN A 147 -10.69 1.28 -15.09
C GLN A 147 -10.12 2.68 -14.85
N ASP A 148 -9.02 2.79 -14.09
CA ASP A 148 -8.44 4.07 -13.70
C ASP A 148 -6.93 3.92 -13.45
N GLU A 149 -6.15 3.89 -14.52
CA GLU A 149 -4.71 3.67 -14.45
C GLU A 149 -3.97 4.76 -13.66
N THR A 150 -4.38 6.01 -13.81
CA THR A 150 -3.68 7.20 -13.28
C THR A 150 -4.28 7.78 -12.00
N GLU A 151 -5.24 7.09 -11.36
CA GLU A 151 -5.85 7.49 -10.08
C GLU A 151 -6.62 8.83 -10.12
N GLN A 152 -7.37 9.04 -11.19
CA GLN A 152 -8.23 10.23 -11.33
C GLN A 152 -9.64 10.02 -10.71
N GLY A 153 -10.11 8.78 -10.64
CA GLY A 153 -11.47 8.42 -10.25
C GLY A 153 -11.54 7.27 -9.23
N MET A 154 -11.96 6.09 -9.71
CA MET A 154 -12.26 4.91 -8.88
C MET A 154 -11.04 4.37 -8.11
N ARG A 155 -9.84 4.51 -8.66
CA ARG A 155 -8.59 4.06 -8.01
C ARG A 155 -8.33 4.79 -6.69
N LYS A 156 -8.95 5.95 -6.45
CA LYS A 156 -8.91 6.63 -5.14
C LYS A 156 -9.41 5.75 -3.99
N ALA A 157 -10.27 4.75 -4.26
CA ALA A 157 -10.71 3.77 -3.26
C ALA A 157 -9.54 3.06 -2.58
N LEU A 158 -8.45 2.81 -3.30
CA LEU A 158 -7.24 2.18 -2.76
C LEU A 158 -6.56 3.02 -1.67
N ASN A 159 -6.89 4.32 -1.55
CA ASN A 159 -6.42 5.19 -0.48
C ASN A 159 -7.21 5.01 0.84
N PHE A 160 -8.13 4.05 0.93
CA PHE A 160 -8.79 3.72 2.19
C PHE A 160 -7.76 3.38 3.28
N GLY A 161 -7.82 4.13 4.38
CA GLY A 161 -6.87 4.03 5.48
C GLY A 161 -5.53 4.76 5.27
N HIS A 162 -5.16 5.10 4.02
CA HIS A 162 -3.85 5.67 3.70
C HIS A 162 -3.72 7.13 4.17
N THR A 163 -4.78 7.92 4.16
CA THR A 163 -4.71 9.33 4.57
C THR A 163 -4.15 9.48 5.98
N ILE A 164 -4.70 8.75 6.95
CA ILE A 164 -4.19 8.73 8.33
C ILE A 164 -2.97 7.82 8.44
N GLY A 165 -2.96 6.69 7.73
CA GLY A 165 -1.86 5.72 7.75
C GLY A 165 -0.52 6.34 7.37
N HIS A 166 -0.46 7.12 6.29
CA HIS A 166 0.75 7.84 5.87
C HIS A 166 1.18 8.89 6.88
N GLY A 167 0.24 9.63 7.49
CA GLY A 167 0.56 10.56 8.57
C GLY A 167 1.21 9.86 9.77
N ILE A 168 0.69 8.68 10.15
CA ILE A 168 1.29 7.85 11.21
C ILE A 168 2.67 7.34 10.80
N GLU A 169 2.82 6.90 9.55
CA GLU A 169 4.08 6.37 9.01
C GLU A 169 5.18 7.45 8.94
N ALA A 170 4.82 8.69 8.60
CA ALA A 170 5.75 9.81 8.47
C ALA A 170 6.32 10.29 9.82
N VAL A 171 5.56 10.16 10.92
CA VAL A 171 6.04 10.57 12.24
C VAL A 171 7.11 9.62 12.76
N LYS A 172 8.36 10.09 12.77
CA LYS A 172 9.50 9.33 13.31
C LYS A 172 9.30 9.03 14.82
N GLY A 173 9.58 7.81 15.23
CA GLY A 173 9.56 7.40 16.64
C GLY A 173 8.25 6.84 17.17
N ILE A 174 7.20 6.71 16.36
CA ILE A 174 6.02 5.94 16.74
C ILE A 174 6.45 4.47 16.86
N LYS A 175 6.42 3.97 18.10
CA LYS A 175 6.87 2.60 18.40
C LYS A 175 5.77 1.59 18.11
N GLY A 176 6.10 0.55 17.37
CA GLY A 176 5.33 -0.67 17.28
C GLY A 176 5.45 -1.50 18.58
N ARG A 177 4.78 -2.65 18.63
CA ARG A 177 4.77 -3.56 19.80
C ARG A 177 6.17 -4.01 20.30
N ARG A 178 7.25 -3.83 19.49
CA ARG A 178 8.60 -4.35 19.79
C ARG A 178 9.70 -3.35 19.43
N THR A 179 9.63 -2.11 19.86
CA THR A 179 10.72 -1.11 19.77
C THR A 179 11.12 -0.62 18.37
N VAL A 180 10.75 -1.30 17.31
CA VAL A 180 10.92 -0.88 15.91
C VAL A 180 9.67 -0.12 15.47
N GLY A 181 9.80 0.89 14.62
CA GLY A 181 8.68 1.66 14.07
C GLY A 181 7.55 0.78 13.49
N LEU A 182 6.39 1.36 13.29
CA LEU A 182 5.28 0.68 12.62
C LEU A 182 5.60 0.47 11.14
N TYR A 183 5.21 -0.67 10.61
CA TYR A 183 5.29 -0.95 9.18
C TYR A 183 4.09 -0.34 8.44
N HIS A 184 4.22 -0.15 7.13
CA HIS A 184 3.21 0.46 6.28
C HIS A 184 1.80 -0.12 6.50
N GLY A 185 1.61 -1.44 6.37
CA GLY A 185 0.30 -2.07 6.57
C GLY A 185 -0.22 -1.96 8.00
N GLU A 186 0.67 -1.89 9.01
CA GLU A 186 0.26 -1.60 10.39
C GLU A 186 -0.30 -0.17 10.52
N CYS A 187 0.30 0.80 9.82
CA CYS A 187 -0.18 2.18 9.77
C CYS A 187 -1.51 2.28 9.01
N VAL A 188 -1.62 1.61 7.86
CA VAL A 188 -2.86 1.56 7.07
C VAL A 188 -3.98 0.91 7.87
N ALA A 189 -3.72 -0.18 8.58
CA ALA A 189 -4.71 -0.83 9.46
C ALA A 189 -5.25 0.14 10.52
N LEU A 190 -4.39 0.91 11.15
CA LEU A 190 -4.81 1.94 12.11
C LEU A 190 -5.62 3.05 11.43
N GLY A 191 -5.21 3.48 10.23
CA GLY A 191 -5.89 4.52 9.46
C GLY A 191 -7.26 4.11 8.92
N MET A 192 -7.50 2.82 8.67
CA MET A 192 -8.81 2.33 8.25
C MET A 192 -9.88 2.43 9.34
N LEU A 193 -9.52 2.21 10.60
CA LEU A 193 -10.49 2.13 11.70
C LEU A 193 -11.39 3.36 11.85
N PRO A 194 -10.91 4.61 11.85
CA PRO A 194 -11.77 5.78 11.96
C PRO A 194 -12.60 6.07 10.70
N MET A 195 -12.26 5.44 9.58
CA MET A 195 -12.97 5.60 8.30
C MET A 195 -14.14 4.61 8.12
N ILE A 196 -14.28 3.63 9.02
CA ILE A 196 -15.41 2.69 9.04
C ILE A 196 -16.53 3.31 9.85
N GLU A 197 -17.70 3.55 9.24
CA GLU A 197 -18.81 4.24 9.90
C GLU A 197 -19.63 3.30 10.80
N SER A 198 -19.84 2.06 10.37
CA SER A 198 -20.57 1.06 11.15
C SER A 198 -19.76 0.61 12.37
N LYS A 199 -20.23 0.92 13.58
CA LYS A 199 -19.63 0.45 14.84
C LYS A 199 -19.59 -1.08 14.92
N ALA A 200 -20.60 -1.76 14.38
CA ALA A 200 -20.62 -3.22 14.31
C ALA A 200 -19.51 -3.76 13.42
N LEU A 201 -19.32 -3.19 12.24
CA LEU A 201 -18.20 -3.55 11.33
C LEU A 201 -16.86 -3.21 11.96
N GLN A 202 -16.70 -2.04 12.58
CA GLN A 202 -15.47 -1.69 13.30
C GLN A 202 -15.11 -2.73 14.38
N LYS A 203 -16.09 -3.25 15.11
CA LYS A 203 -15.87 -4.30 16.13
C LYS A 203 -15.35 -5.59 15.48
N ARG A 204 -15.93 -6.00 14.34
CA ARG A 204 -15.51 -7.17 13.56
C ARG A 204 -14.07 -6.98 13.04
N VAL A 205 -13.78 -5.84 12.44
CA VAL A 205 -12.43 -5.51 11.92
C VAL A 205 -11.39 -5.52 13.04
N ARG A 206 -11.70 -4.97 14.21
CA ARG A 206 -10.80 -5.05 15.36
C ARG A 206 -10.58 -6.49 15.85
N ALA A 207 -11.56 -7.37 15.73
CA ALA A 207 -11.41 -8.79 16.04
C ALA A 207 -10.47 -9.47 15.05
N VAL A 208 -10.65 -9.21 13.75
CA VAL A 208 -9.75 -9.67 12.68
C VAL A 208 -8.32 -9.18 12.93
N TYR A 209 -8.12 -7.90 13.24
CA TYR A 209 -6.78 -7.36 13.51
C TYR A 209 -6.10 -8.06 14.69
N ARG A 210 -6.83 -8.31 15.80
CA ARG A 210 -6.26 -9.06 16.95
C ARG A 210 -5.88 -10.47 16.55
N ARG A 211 -6.70 -11.14 15.75
CA ARG A 211 -6.44 -12.49 15.25
C ARG A 211 -5.20 -12.55 14.37
N LEU A 212 -5.03 -11.59 13.48
CA LEU A 212 -3.88 -11.47 12.58
C LEU A 212 -2.60 -10.96 13.29
N GLY A 213 -2.74 -10.27 14.41
CA GLY A 213 -1.63 -9.60 15.08
C GLY A 213 -1.39 -8.17 14.59
N LEU A 214 -2.31 -7.59 13.80
CA LEU A 214 -2.30 -6.19 13.42
C LEU A 214 -2.66 -5.28 14.62
N PRO A 215 -2.15 -4.03 14.66
CA PRO A 215 -2.47 -3.11 15.74
C PRO A 215 -3.93 -2.65 15.65
N THR A 216 -4.59 -2.56 16.81
CA THR A 216 -5.93 -1.97 16.92
C THR A 216 -5.91 -0.58 17.54
N ARG A 217 -4.78 -0.18 18.09
CA ARG A 217 -4.50 1.12 18.70
C ARG A 217 -2.99 1.35 18.75
N THR A 218 -2.57 2.60 18.76
CA THR A 218 -1.20 3.01 19.07
C THR A 218 -1.24 4.38 19.72
N THR A 219 -0.18 4.74 20.42
CA THR A 219 -0.03 6.08 21.00
C THR A 219 0.90 6.88 20.09
N TYR A 220 0.43 8.04 19.66
CA TYR A 220 1.19 8.98 18.86
C TYR A 220 0.75 10.42 19.16
N ASP A 221 1.60 11.36 18.83
CA ASP A 221 1.30 12.78 18.86
C ASP A 221 0.36 13.10 17.68
N LYS A 222 -0.92 13.30 17.99
CA LYS A 222 -1.97 13.51 17.00
C LYS A 222 -1.75 14.78 16.19
N GLU A 223 -1.24 15.85 16.80
CA GLU A 223 -0.96 17.11 16.11
C GLU A 223 0.21 16.94 15.13
N LYS A 224 1.24 16.16 15.47
CA LYS A 224 2.31 15.83 14.53
C LYS A 224 1.80 15.01 13.36
N VAL A 225 0.96 13.99 13.62
CA VAL A 225 0.35 13.20 12.54
C VAL A 225 -0.50 14.09 11.64
N LEU A 226 -1.29 15.00 12.21
CA LEU A 226 -2.08 15.96 11.44
C LEU A 226 -1.16 16.87 10.59
N ALA A 227 -0.07 17.39 11.16
CA ALA A 227 0.89 18.21 10.43
C ALA A 227 1.49 17.46 9.22
N GLU A 228 1.91 16.21 9.40
CA GLU A 228 2.41 15.38 8.29
C GLU A 228 1.36 15.13 7.20
N MET A 229 0.10 14.90 7.59
CA MET A 229 -1.00 14.76 6.62
C MET A 229 -1.22 16.05 5.79
N LEU A 230 -0.99 17.22 6.38
CA LEU A 230 -1.13 18.51 5.72
C LEU A 230 0.05 18.86 4.79
N HIS A 231 1.23 18.29 5.04
CA HIS A 231 2.38 18.42 4.15
C HIS A 231 2.24 17.65 2.84
N ASP A 232 1.37 16.65 2.79
CA ASP A 232 1.05 15.96 1.52
C ASP A 232 0.36 16.95 0.57
N LYS A 233 0.86 17.06 -0.67
CA LYS A 233 0.37 17.99 -1.72
C LYS A 233 -1.13 17.94 -1.98
N LYS A 234 -1.82 16.92 -1.52
CA LYS A 234 -3.27 16.77 -1.60
C LYS A 234 -4.04 17.82 -0.79
N ALA A 235 -3.41 18.47 0.18
CA ALA A 235 -4.01 19.50 1.03
C ALA A 235 -3.84 20.94 0.52
N GLN A 236 -3.24 21.16 -0.65
CA GLN A 236 -2.94 22.52 -1.17
C GLN A 236 -4.19 23.36 -1.47
N SER A 237 -5.37 22.74 -1.61
CA SER A 237 -6.66 23.42 -1.84
C SER A 237 -7.46 23.66 -0.55
N GLY A 238 -6.92 23.33 0.63
CA GLY A 238 -7.68 23.35 1.89
C GLY A 238 -8.71 22.21 2.00
N GLN A 239 -8.73 21.29 1.06
CA GLN A 239 -9.65 20.15 1.03
C GLN A 239 -8.87 18.84 0.80
N ILE A 240 -9.39 17.75 1.35
CA ILE A 240 -8.83 16.42 1.18
C ILE A 240 -9.92 15.39 0.91
N THR A 241 -9.67 14.48 -0.03
CA THR A 241 -10.56 13.37 -0.29
C THR A 241 -10.20 12.19 0.60
N ILE A 242 -11.13 11.71 1.37
CA ILE A 242 -11.03 10.52 2.21
C ILE A 242 -11.97 9.43 1.70
N ILE A 243 -11.66 8.19 2.00
CA ILE A 243 -12.52 7.05 1.67
C ILE A 243 -13.17 6.54 2.94
N LYS A 244 -14.50 6.52 2.95
CA LYS A 244 -15.32 5.99 4.05
C LYS A 244 -15.97 4.68 3.66
N VAL A 245 -16.12 3.80 4.65
CA VAL A 245 -16.76 2.49 4.52
C VAL A 245 -17.97 2.43 5.44
N PRO A 246 -19.18 2.70 4.92
CA PRO A 246 -20.41 2.61 5.70
C PRO A 246 -20.78 1.16 6.05
N GLY A 247 -20.41 0.20 5.21
CA GLY A 247 -20.67 -1.22 5.38
C GLY A 247 -19.68 -2.09 4.62
N LEU A 248 -19.68 -3.38 4.89
CA LEU A 248 -18.81 -4.34 4.23
C LEU A 248 -19.13 -4.41 2.73
N GLY A 249 -18.11 -4.26 1.89
CA GLY A 249 -18.24 -4.23 0.44
C GLY A 249 -18.82 -2.91 -0.11
N CYS A 250 -18.94 -1.89 0.72
CA CYS A 250 -19.52 -0.61 0.35
C CYS A 250 -18.59 0.53 0.78
N TRP A 251 -18.26 1.43 -0.15
CA TRP A 251 -17.40 2.57 0.11
C TRP A 251 -17.87 3.81 -0.65
N ARG A 252 -17.44 4.98 -0.18
CA ARG A 252 -17.61 6.25 -0.88
C ARG A 252 -16.39 7.14 -0.69
N ALA A 253 -16.12 7.96 -1.70
CA ALA A 253 -15.18 9.07 -1.57
C ALA A 253 -15.92 10.30 -1.04
N GLU A 254 -15.32 10.99 -0.08
CA GLU A 254 -15.86 12.20 0.52
C GLU A 254 -14.74 13.24 0.57
N THR A 255 -15.01 14.43 0.00
CA THR A 255 -14.08 15.56 0.08
C THR A 255 -14.48 16.42 1.26
N ILE A 256 -13.56 16.58 2.21
CA ILE A 256 -13.77 17.33 3.45
C ILE A 256 -12.76 18.47 3.54
N PRO A 257 -13.06 19.56 4.28
CA PRO A 257 -12.05 20.51 4.71
C PRO A 257 -10.95 19.78 5.53
N VAL A 258 -9.71 20.25 5.46
CA VAL A 258 -8.59 19.62 6.20
C VAL A 258 -8.79 19.63 7.71
N GLU A 259 -9.52 20.61 8.24
CA GLU A 259 -9.92 20.68 9.66
C GLU A 259 -10.80 19.48 10.07
N GLY A 260 -11.57 18.93 9.12
CA GLY A 260 -12.38 17.72 9.31
C GLY A 260 -11.57 16.45 9.61
N LEU A 261 -10.25 16.51 9.49
CA LEU A 261 -9.36 15.41 9.92
C LEU A 261 -9.17 15.34 11.44
N ARG A 262 -9.31 16.47 12.15
CA ARG A 262 -9.12 16.54 13.60
C ARG A 262 -10.00 15.54 14.38
N PRO A 263 -11.34 15.53 14.20
CA PRO A 263 -12.18 14.56 14.87
C PRO A 263 -11.88 13.10 14.49
N LEU A 264 -11.42 12.83 13.25
CA LEU A 264 -11.02 11.48 12.83
C LEU A 264 -9.77 10.97 13.57
N LEU A 265 -8.89 11.89 13.98
CA LEU A 265 -7.73 11.61 14.84
C LEU A 265 -8.12 11.62 16.34
N GLY A 266 -9.37 12.00 16.69
CA GLY A 266 -9.81 12.20 18.05
C GLY A 266 -9.10 13.39 18.72
N ILE A 267 -8.83 14.45 17.98
CA ILE A 267 -8.39 15.75 18.46
C ILE A 267 -9.66 16.53 18.75
N GLU A 268 -9.85 16.92 20.01
CA GLU A 268 -10.95 17.78 20.43
C GLU A 268 -10.66 19.23 19.99
N GLU A 269 -11.73 20.01 19.74
CA GLU A 269 -11.62 21.42 19.36
C GLU A 269 -11.04 22.27 20.49
#